data_9ffaaa49b58ca7fdbf4f8af36bd67a9d
#
_entry.id   9ffaaa49b58ca7fdbf4f8af36bd67a9d
#
_cell.length_a   1.000
_cell.length_b   1.000
_cell.length_c   1.000
_cell.angle_alpha   90.00
_cell.angle_beta   90.00
_cell.angle_gamma   90.00
#
_symmetry.space_group_name_H-M   'P 1'
#
loop_
_entity.id
_entity.type
_entity.pdbx_description
1 polymer ?
#
loop_
_entity_poly.entity_id
_entity_poly.type
_entity_poly.pdbx_seq_one_letter_code
_entity_poly.pdbx_strand_id
1 'polypeptide(L)'
;MIQTLEWTDNGVRFIDQTKLPTEETYVTAKTYKDVADVIRTMVVRGAPAIGVAAAMGIALGVKNSKAENVAELKKDFDQICKTIGETRPTAVNLFWAIRRMQDKFEMLRIRPMPQIKQAVVEEAQRMHAEDIAANQAMGRHGATLMPASGGVLTHCNAGALATAGYGTALGVIRAAVEQGKKIHVYADETRPFLQGSRLTAWELMKDGIPTTVISDNMAGAMMRQGKIGAIVVGADRIAANGDVANKIGTYTVAVLAKEHGIPFYVAAPISTVDLATADGSGIPIEQRNRAEVTHIAGRQMVPDGVEVENPAFDVTPAKYVAAIITERGIAKAPYEKSLRKLAEEPVHAK
;
A
#
# COMPACT_ATOMS: atom_id res chain seq x y z
N MET A 1 -17.92 -0.93 -2.18
CA MET A 1 -16.43 -0.84 -2.18
C MET A 1 -16.00 0.05 -1.02
N ILE A 2 -15.01 -0.36 -0.23
CA ILE A 2 -14.46 0.42 0.88
C ILE A 2 -13.68 1.60 0.29
N GLN A 3 -14.00 2.82 0.73
CA GLN A 3 -13.27 4.04 0.37
C GLN A 3 -12.35 4.43 1.51
N THR A 4 -11.06 4.36 1.28
CA THR A 4 -10.04 4.68 2.29
C THR A 4 -9.91 6.18 2.51
N LEU A 5 -10.01 6.95 1.43
CA LEU A 5 -9.97 8.41 1.43
C LEU A 5 -10.77 8.95 0.24
N GLU A 6 -11.30 10.15 0.40
CA GLU A 6 -12.00 10.86 -0.67
C GLU A 6 -11.87 12.38 -0.53
N TRP A 7 -11.90 13.06 -1.66
CA TRP A 7 -12.02 14.51 -1.70
C TRP A 7 -13.48 14.93 -1.51
N THR A 8 -13.73 15.83 -0.55
CA THR A 8 -15.07 16.38 -0.28
C THR A 8 -15.02 17.91 -0.32
N ASP A 9 -16.18 18.55 -0.32
CA ASP A 9 -16.28 20.02 -0.25
C ASP A 9 -15.66 20.57 1.05
N ASN A 10 -15.70 19.79 2.13
CA ASN A 10 -15.23 20.17 3.46
C ASN A 10 -13.76 19.78 3.74
N GLY A 11 -13.06 19.17 2.78
CA GLY A 11 -11.70 18.70 2.93
C GLY A 11 -11.50 17.27 2.43
N VAL A 12 -10.49 16.59 2.94
CA VAL A 12 -10.21 15.18 2.61
C VAL A 12 -10.72 14.29 3.73
N ARG A 13 -11.63 13.39 3.44
CA ARG A 13 -12.19 12.43 4.40
C ARG A 13 -11.39 11.12 4.36
N PHE A 14 -11.08 10.56 5.52
CA PHE A 14 -10.34 9.32 5.70
C PHE A 14 -11.11 8.38 6.62
N ILE A 15 -11.11 7.07 6.34
CA ILE A 15 -11.49 6.07 7.34
C ILE A 15 -10.40 5.98 8.40
N ASP A 16 -10.77 6.04 9.68
CA ASP A 16 -9.80 5.92 10.79
C ASP A 16 -9.43 4.45 11.02
N GLN A 17 -8.32 4.03 10.39
CA GLN A 17 -7.85 2.65 10.50
C GLN A 17 -7.30 2.29 11.88
N THR A 18 -7.04 3.29 12.74
CA THR A 18 -6.56 3.03 14.10
C THR A 18 -7.64 2.45 14.99
N LYS A 19 -8.91 2.70 14.66
CA LYS A 19 -10.09 2.24 15.39
C LYS A 19 -10.67 0.92 14.88
N LEU A 20 -10.31 0.52 13.66
CA LEU A 20 -10.73 -0.77 13.12
C LEU A 20 -10.10 -1.93 13.90
N PRO A 21 -10.79 -3.08 14.04
CA PRO A 21 -12.08 -3.43 13.47
C PRO A 21 -13.29 -3.03 14.32
N THR A 22 -13.09 -2.51 15.52
CA THR A 22 -14.17 -2.32 16.52
C THR A 22 -15.06 -1.13 16.21
N GLU A 23 -14.51 -0.08 15.62
CA GLU A 23 -15.23 1.14 15.26
C GLU A 23 -14.92 1.55 13.83
N GLU A 24 -15.95 1.71 12.99
CA GLU A 24 -15.84 2.30 11.67
C GLU A 24 -16.16 3.79 11.76
N THR A 25 -15.13 4.61 11.85
CA THR A 25 -15.25 6.07 11.96
C THR A 25 -14.43 6.77 10.89
N TYR A 26 -14.76 8.03 10.65
CA TYR A 26 -14.11 8.84 9.61
C TYR A 26 -13.61 10.15 10.20
N VAL A 27 -12.45 10.61 9.74
CA VAL A 27 -11.87 11.93 10.04
C VAL A 27 -11.85 12.76 8.77
N THR A 28 -12.17 14.04 8.88
CA THR A 28 -12.06 15.00 7.78
C THR A 28 -10.93 15.98 8.05
N ALA A 29 -9.87 15.89 7.25
CA ALA A 29 -8.76 16.83 7.25
C ALA A 29 -9.15 18.10 6.50
N LYS A 30 -9.08 19.25 7.14
CA LYS A 30 -9.43 20.56 6.56
C LYS A 30 -8.20 21.33 6.07
N THR A 31 -7.02 20.94 6.53
CA THR A 31 -5.73 21.54 6.15
C THR A 31 -4.73 20.47 5.75
N TYR A 32 -3.68 20.88 5.03
CA TYR A 32 -2.57 19.98 4.71
C TYR A 32 -1.83 19.46 5.95
N LYS A 33 -1.87 20.21 7.05
CA LYS A 33 -1.28 19.78 8.34
C LYS A 33 -2.09 18.65 8.95
N ASP A 34 -3.43 18.73 8.88
CA ASP A 34 -4.29 17.62 9.32
C ASP A 34 -4.00 16.36 8.50
N VAL A 35 -3.80 16.50 7.17
CA VAL A 35 -3.41 15.34 6.33
C VAL A 35 -2.04 14.79 6.73
N ALA A 36 -1.07 15.66 7.03
CA ALA A 36 0.23 15.23 7.54
C ALA A 36 0.09 14.44 8.85
N ASP A 37 -0.79 14.87 9.75
CA ASP A 37 -1.05 14.17 11.00
C ASP A 37 -1.77 12.84 10.79
N VAL A 38 -2.75 12.78 9.89
CA VAL A 38 -3.43 11.54 9.46
C VAL A 38 -2.42 10.49 8.97
N ILE A 39 -1.41 10.91 8.17
CA ILE A 39 -0.36 10.00 7.68
C ILE A 39 0.58 9.59 8.84
N ARG A 40 1.01 10.54 9.66
CA ARG A 40 1.97 10.32 10.76
C ARG A 40 1.41 9.41 11.84
N THR A 41 0.12 9.57 12.17
CA THR A 41 -0.58 8.79 13.20
C THR A 41 -1.17 7.48 12.68
N MET A 42 -0.96 7.17 11.41
CA MET A 42 -1.46 5.95 10.74
C MET A 42 -2.99 5.82 10.74
N VAL A 43 -3.72 6.91 10.79
CA VAL A 43 -5.15 6.96 10.42
C VAL A 43 -5.31 6.46 8.98
N VAL A 44 -4.37 6.85 8.09
CA VAL A 44 -4.16 6.24 6.79
C VAL A 44 -2.76 5.61 6.72
N ARG A 45 -2.65 4.40 6.12
CA ARG A 45 -1.41 3.64 5.96
C ARG A 45 -1.45 2.80 4.67
N GLY A 46 -0.30 2.23 4.29
CA GLY A 46 -0.13 1.50 3.02
C GLY A 46 0.48 2.41 1.94
N ALA A 47 1.43 1.86 1.18
CA ALA A 47 2.24 2.65 0.26
C ALA A 47 1.40 3.45 -0.76
N PRO A 48 0.43 2.87 -1.51
CA PRO A 48 -0.39 3.63 -2.45
C PRO A 48 -1.31 4.65 -1.76
N ALA A 49 -1.98 4.27 -0.65
CA ALA A 49 -2.89 5.18 0.07
C ALA A 49 -2.15 6.41 0.60
N ILE A 50 -0.92 6.25 1.11
CA ILE A 50 -0.08 7.36 1.56
C ILE A 50 0.26 8.30 0.39
N GLY A 51 0.55 7.75 -0.79
CA GLY A 51 0.82 8.56 -1.99
C GLY A 51 -0.38 9.41 -2.40
N VAL A 52 -1.57 8.81 -2.47
CA VAL A 52 -2.81 9.55 -2.79
C VAL A 52 -3.16 10.56 -1.70
N ALA A 53 -3.00 10.20 -0.41
CA ALA A 53 -3.21 11.12 0.70
C ALA A 53 -2.26 12.33 0.62
N ALA A 54 -0.99 12.10 0.28
CA ALA A 54 -0.02 13.17 0.09
C ALA A 54 -0.44 14.13 -1.02
N ALA A 55 -0.84 13.61 -2.19
CA ALA A 55 -1.33 14.43 -3.29
C ALA A 55 -2.55 15.26 -2.90
N MET A 56 -3.52 14.65 -2.21
CA MET A 56 -4.71 15.36 -1.70
C MET A 56 -4.35 16.41 -0.63
N GLY A 57 -3.39 16.12 0.24
CA GLY A 57 -2.90 17.09 1.23
C GLY A 57 -2.23 18.30 0.59
N ILE A 58 -1.39 18.07 -0.43
CA ILE A 58 -0.76 19.13 -1.22
C ILE A 58 -1.83 19.97 -1.92
N ALA A 59 -2.78 19.33 -2.59
CA ALA A 59 -3.88 20.02 -3.27
C ALA A 59 -4.73 20.85 -2.30
N LEU A 60 -5.04 20.32 -1.13
CA LEU A 60 -5.79 21.02 -0.08
C LEU A 60 -5.04 22.25 0.44
N GLY A 61 -3.73 22.13 0.66
CA GLY A 61 -2.89 23.25 1.04
C GLY A 61 -2.83 24.33 -0.02
N VAL A 62 -2.66 23.98 -1.29
CA VAL A 62 -2.66 24.92 -2.43
C VAL A 62 -4.02 25.59 -2.61
N LYS A 63 -5.12 24.84 -2.53
CA LYS A 63 -6.48 25.38 -2.59
C LYS A 63 -6.70 26.46 -1.52
N ASN A 64 -6.25 26.20 -0.30
CA ASN A 64 -6.47 27.05 0.87
C ASN A 64 -5.42 28.16 1.05
N SER A 65 -4.34 28.18 0.23
CA SER A 65 -3.30 29.21 0.30
C SER A 65 -3.90 30.62 0.12
N LYS A 66 -3.38 31.55 0.91
CA LYS A 66 -3.74 32.99 0.86
C LYS A 66 -2.77 33.81 0.01
N ALA A 67 -1.86 33.15 -0.72
CA ALA A 67 -0.92 33.83 -1.60
C ALA A 67 -1.65 34.75 -2.58
N GLU A 68 -1.09 35.93 -2.78
CA GLU A 68 -1.64 36.97 -3.68
C GLU A 68 -1.07 36.87 -5.10
N ASN A 69 0.07 36.19 -5.23
CA ASN A 69 0.75 35.98 -6.53
C ASN A 69 1.38 34.59 -6.62
N VAL A 70 1.80 34.22 -7.84
CA VAL A 70 2.37 32.89 -8.13
C VAL A 70 3.67 32.63 -7.37
N ALA A 71 4.49 33.66 -7.10
CA ALA A 71 5.75 33.50 -6.38
C ALA A 71 5.52 33.15 -4.89
N GLU A 72 4.52 33.77 -4.27
CA GLU A 72 4.08 33.41 -2.91
C GLU A 72 3.43 32.02 -2.90
N LEU A 73 2.57 31.72 -3.86
CA LEU A 73 1.96 30.38 -3.98
C LEU A 73 3.03 29.28 -4.12
N LYS A 74 4.13 29.55 -4.82
CA LYS A 74 5.26 28.63 -4.93
C LYS A 74 5.94 28.37 -3.58
N LYS A 75 6.13 29.42 -2.78
CA LYS A 75 6.69 29.26 -1.42
C LYS A 75 5.79 28.42 -0.53
N ASP A 76 4.48 28.70 -0.56
CA ASP A 76 3.50 27.89 0.16
C ASP A 76 3.53 26.44 -0.30
N PHE A 77 3.55 26.20 -1.62
CA PHE A 77 3.61 24.89 -2.23
C PHE A 77 4.85 24.10 -1.75
N ASP A 78 6.03 24.73 -1.76
CA ASP A 78 7.27 24.09 -1.32
C ASP A 78 7.22 23.73 0.18
N GLN A 79 6.67 24.62 1.01
CA GLN A 79 6.49 24.36 2.43
C GLN A 79 5.49 23.22 2.68
N ILE A 80 4.39 23.16 1.91
CA ILE A 80 3.41 22.07 1.98
C ILE A 80 4.07 20.74 1.62
N CYS A 81 4.78 20.69 0.49
CA CYS A 81 5.49 19.49 0.04
C CYS A 81 6.51 19.02 1.08
N LYS A 82 7.27 19.94 1.69
CA LYS A 82 8.20 19.62 2.76
C LYS A 82 7.50 19.00 3.97
N THR A 83 6.43 19.63 4.45
CA THR A 83 5.68 19.15 5.62
C THR A 83 5.11 17.75 5.40
N ILE A 84 4.55 17.49 4.21
CA ILE A 84 4.03 16.17 3.84
C ILE A 84 5.19 15.15 3.72
N GLY A 85 6.31 15.52 3.08
CA GLY A 85 7.47 14.63 2.90
C GLY A 85 8.11 14.17 4.22
N GLU A 86 8.07 15.00 5.26
CA GLU A 86 8.60 14.70 6.60
C GLU A 86 7.74 13.69 7.40
N THR A 87 6.55 13.33 6.92
CA THR A 87 5.65 12.41 7.64
C THR A 87 6.14 10.96 7.63
N ARG A 88 6.67 10.48 6.50
CA ARG A 88 7.17 9.11 6.30
C ARG A 88 8.40 9.11 5.37
N PRO A 89 9.60 9.40 5.87
CA PRO A 89 10.81 9.62 5.04
C PRO A 89 11.24 8.43 4.19
N THR A 90 10.82 7.22 4.51
CA THR A 90 11.19 5.98 3.80
C THR A 90 10.16 5.53 2.76
N ALA A 91 8.98 6.19 2.71
CA ALA A 91 7.85 5.76 1.88
C ALA A 91 8.02 6.20 0.41
N VAL A 92 8.33 5.26 -0.49
CA VAL A 92 8.59 5.54 -1.93
C VAL A 92 7.41 6.24 -2.59
N ASN A 93 6.20 5.74 -2.38
CA ASN A 93 4.99 6.28 -3.00
C ASN A 93 4.66 7.71 -2.52
N LEU A 94 5.05 8.08 -1.30
CA LEU A 94 4.92 9.45 -0.80
C LEU A 94 5.73 10.41 -1.68
N PHE A 95 7.02 10.10 -1.90
CA PHE A 95 7.91 10.95 -2.69
C PHE A 95 7.59 10.92 -4.19
N TRP A 96 7.12 9.77 -4.70
CA TRP A 96 6.60 9.70 -6.06
C TRP A 96 5.41 10.65 -6.25
N ALA A 97 4.46 10.68 -5.32
CA ALA A 97 3.32 11.58 -5.37
C ALA A 97 3.74 13.05 -5.28
N ILE A 98 4.65 13.38 -4.35
CA ILE A 98 5.19 14.74 -4.20
C ILE A 98 5.84 15.20 -5.51
N ARG A 99 6.72 14.39 -6.12
CA ARG A 99 7.37 14.72 -7.40
C ARG A 99 6.34 14.96 -8.50
N ARG A 100 5.34 14.09 -8.65
CA ARG A 100 4.28 14.25 -9.63
C ARG A 100 3.51 15.57 -9.45
N MET A 101 3.21 15.95 -8.21
CA MET A 101 2.56 17.23 -7.90
C MET A 101 3.47 18.42 -8.17
N GLN A 102 4.79 18.29 -7.92
CA GLN A 102 5.79 19.30 -8.25
C GLN A 102 5.89 19.51 -9.76
N ASP A 103 6.02 18.44 -10.53
CA ASP A 103 6.05 18.50 -12.00
C ASP A 103 4.80 19.19 -12.54
N LYS A 104 3.63 18.84 -12.01
CA LYS A 104 2.37 19.48 -12.41
C LYS A 104 2.35 20.97 -12.09
N PHE A 105 2.80 21.38 -10.93
CA PHE A 105 2.88 22.79 -10.53
C PHE A 105 3.83 23.58 -11.45
N GLU A 106 5.04 23.05 -11.69
CA GLU A 106 6.03 23.70 -12.55
C GLU A 106 5.56 23.89 -14.00
N MET A 107 4.86 22.90 -14.55
CA MET A 107 4.27 23.01 -15.89
C MET A 107 3.24 24.16 -16.02
N LEU A 108 2.62 24.54 -14.89
CA LEU A 108 1.52 25.49 -14.87
C LEU A 108 1.89 26.86 -14.30
N ARG A 109 3.14 27.07 -13.82
CA ARG A 109 3.55 28.29 -13.10
C ARG A 109 3.37 29.61 -13.88
N ILE A 110 3.24 29.53 -15.21
CA ILE A 110 2.98 30.68 -16.08
C ILE A 110 1.49 30.98 -16.27
N ARG A 111 0.62 30.15 -15.71
CA ARG A 111 -0.84 30.31 -15.79
C ARG A 111 -1.36 31.23 -14.68
N PRO A 112 -2.56 31.83 -14.86
CA PRO A 112 -3.24 32.52 -13.78
C PRO A 112 -3.40 31.64 -12.52
N MET A 113 -3.17 32.23 -11.36
CA MET A 113 -3.16 31.51 -10.07
C MET A 113 -4.43 30.65 -9.81
N PRO A 114 -5.66 31.09 -10.13
CA PRO A 114 -6.85 30.26 -9.98
C PRO A 114 -6.77 28.96 -10.82
N GLN A 115 -6.20 29.04 -12.03
CA GLN A 115 -6.01 27.86 -12.90
C GLN A 115 -4.97 26.90 -12.33
N ILE A 116 -3.89 27.43 -11.73
CA ILE A 116 -2.89 26.60 -11.05
C ILE A 116 -3.54 25.83 -9.90
N LYS A 117 -4.26 26.53 -9.01
CA LYS A 117 -4.93 25.92 -7.86
C LYS A 117 -5.91 24.83 -8.29
N GLN A 118 -6.74 25.11 -9.28
CA GLN A 118 -7.70 24.14 -9.80
C GLN A 118 -7.02 22.91 -10.40
N ALA A 119 -6.01 23.10 -11.24
CA ALA A 119 -5.30 22.00 -11.89
C ALA A 119 -4.50 21.10 -10.91
N VAL A 120 -4.02 21.66 -9.80
CA VAL A 120 -3.38 20.89 -8.73
C VAL A 120 -4.40 20.03 -7.99
N VAL A 121 -5.61 20.52 -7.76
CA VAL A 121 -6.72 19.74 -7.18
C VAL A 121 -7.12 18.62 -8.13
N GLU A 122 -7.33 18.93 -9.41
CA GLU A 122 -7.66 17.94 -10.44
C GLU A 122 -6.60 16.84 -10.58
N GLU A 123 -5.32 17.19 -10.44
CA GLU A 123 -4.23 16.21 -10.46
C GLU A 123 -4.33 15.23 -9.30
N ALA A 124 -4.57 15.71 -8.08
CA ALA A 124 -4.73 14.85 -6.91
C ALA A 124 -5.96 13.92 -7.05
N GLN A 125 -7.08 14.42 -7.55
CA GLN A 125 -8.27 13.62 -7.82
C GLN A 125 -8.03 12.59 -8.93
N ARG A 126 -7.24 12.93 -9.95
CA ARG A 126 -6.83 12.01 -10.99
C ARG A 126 -5.95 10.89 -10.41
N MET A 127 -4.99 11.22 -9.57
CA MET A 127 -4.16 10.20 -8.90
C MET A 127 -5.00 9.21 -8.09
N HIS A 128 -6.04 9.69 -7.42
CA HIS A 128 -6.99 8.82 -6.72
C HIS A 128 -7.72 7.87 -7.67
N ALA A 129 -8.25 8.39 -8.76
CA ALA A 129 -8.96 7.57 -9.75
C ALA A 129 -8.04 6.57 -10.45
N GLU A 130 -6.82 6.98 -10.80
CA GLU A 130 -5.80 6.14 -11.41
C GLU A 130 -5.37 5.00 -10.46
N ASP A 131 -5.24 5.25 -9.16
CA ASP A 131 -4.91 4.21 -8.18
C ASP A 131 -6.00 3.12 -8.14
N ILE A 132 -7.28 3.50 -8.09
CA ILE A 132 -8.38 2.54 -8.12
C ILE A 132 -8.36 1.73 -9.42
N ALA A 133 -8.21 2.40 -10.57
CA ALA A 133 -8.16 1.74 -11.87
C ALA A 133 -6.97 0.77 -11.99
N ALA A 134 -5.80 1.18 -11.49
CA ALA A 134 -4.60 0.35 -11.44
C ALA A 134 -4.82 -0.90 -10.58
N ASN A 135 -5.41 -0.76 -9.39
CA ASN A 135 -5.71 -1.88 -8.51
C ASN A 135 -6.71 -2.86 -9.15
N GLN A 136 -7.73 -2.38 -9.85
CA GLN A 136 -8.65 -3.22 -10.59
C GLN A 136 -7.98 -3.96 -11.75
N ALA A 137 -7.09 -3.29 -12.49
CA ALA A 137 -6.32 -3.92 -13.57
C ALA A 137 -5.40 -5.01 -13.02
N MET A 138 -4.67 -4.70 -11.94
CA MET A 138 -3.83 -5.66 -11.22
C MET A 138 -4.63 -6.85 -10.72
N GLY A 139 -5.82 -6.62 -10.17
CA GLY A 139 -6.77 -7.65 -9.75
C GLY A 139 -7.10 -8.59 -10.90
N ARG A 140 -7.48 -8.06 -12.06
CA ARG A 140 -7.78 -8.88 -13.26
C ARG A 140 -6.59 -9.73 -13.73
N HIS A 141 -5.38 -9.14 -13.76
CA HIS A 141 -4.17 -9.88 -14.12
C HIS A 141 -3.88 -11.00 -13.11
N GLY A 142 -3.89 -10.67 -11.82
CA GLY A 142 -3.55 -11.61 -10.76
C GLY A 142 -4.58 -12.71 -10.56
N ALA A 143 -5.86 -12.43 -10.80
CA ALA A 143 -6.92 -13.45 -10.73
C ALA A 143 -6.66 -14.65 -11.61
N THR A 144 -5.95 -14.49 -12.75
CA THR A 144 -5.58 -15.60 -13.66
C THR A 144 -4.63 -16.59 -12.99
N LEU A 145 -3.87 -16.17 -11.98
CA LEU A 145 -2.91 -16.99 -11.24
C LEU A 145 -3.51 -17.69 -10.03
N MET A 146 -4.70 -17.26 -9.59
CA MET A 146 -5.36 -17.83 -8.43
C MET A 146 -6.01 -19.18 -8.77
N PRO A 147 -6.05 -20.15 -7.82
CA PRO A 147 -6.72 -21.42 -8.02
C PRO A 147 -8.21 -21.22 -8.28
N ALA A 148 -8.87 -22.19 -8.95
CA ALA A 148 -10.32 -22.15 -9.17
C ALA A 148 -11.11 -22.29 -7.85
N SER A 149 -10.53 -23.01 -6.89
CA SER A 149 -11.08 -23.17 -5.54
C SER A 149 -9.96 -23.49 -4.54
N GLY A 150 -10.20 -23.23 -3.26
CA GLY A 150 -9.27 -23.59 -2.17
C GLY A 150 -8.73 -22.39 -1.42
N GLY A 151 -7.73 -22.63 -0.57
CA GLY A 151 -7.16 -21.62 0.30
C GLY A 151 -6.13 -20.74 -0.39
N VAL A 152 -6.23 -19.45 -0.13
CA VAL A 152 -5.21 -18.45 -0.49
C VAL A 152 -4.74 -17.76 0.78
N LEU A 153 -3.42 -17.77 1.02
CA LEU A 153 -2.85 -17.08 2.18
C LEU A 153 -2.45 -15.66 1.78
N THR A 154 -2.66 -14.74 2.69
CA THR A 154 -2.15 -13.37 2.59
C THR A 154 -1.55 -12.91 3.92
N HIS A 155 -0.59 -11.97 3.85
CA HIS A 155 0.11 -11.43 5.01
C HIS A 155 0.01 -9.91 5.00
N CYS A 156 -0.14 -9.29 6.17
CA CYS A 156 -0.38 -7.87 6.36
C CYS A 156 -1.76 -7.43 5.80
N ASN A 157 -1.86 -6.18 5.37
CA ASN A 157 -3.03 -5.65 4.70
C ASN A 157 -2.60 -4.90 3.43
N ALA A 158 -2.84 -5.51 2.30
CA ALA A 158 -2.67 -4.96 0.97
C ALA A 158 -4.02 -4.87 0.23
N GLY A 159 -5.03 -4.42 0.96
CA GLY A 159 -6.40 -4.26 0.52
C GLY A 159 -6.78 -2.82 0.18
N ALA A 160 -8.09 -2.56 0.12
CA ALA A 160 -8.64 -1.23 -0.12
C ALA A 160 -8.10 -0.21 0.90
N LEU A 161 -7.98 -0.60 2.18
CA LEU A 161 -7.43 0.25 3.24
C LEU A 161 -5.96 0.66 3.04
N ALA A 162 -5.21 -0.06 2.19
CA ALA A 162 -3.82 0.26 1.86
C ALA A 162 -3.66 1.05 0.57
N THR A 163 -4.76 1.33 -0.13
CA THR A 163 -4.83 2.02 -1.43
C THR A 163 -5.93 3.07 -1.41
N ALA A 164 -6.24 3.72 -2.51
CA ALA A 164 -7.43 4.57 -2.62
C ALA A 164 -8.73 3.74 -2.66
N GLY A 165 -8.64 2.47 -3.07
CA GLY A 165 -9.75 1.52 -3.12
C GLY A 165 -9.39 0.24 -3.87
N TYR A 166 -10.16 -0.84 -3.69
CA TYR A 166 -10.01 -2.17 -4.27
C TYR A 166 -8.83 -2.99 -3.71
N GLY A 167 -7.65 -2.40 -3.52
CA GLY A 167 -6.46 -3.07 -2.99
C GLY A 167 -5.60 -3.77 -4.04
N THR A 168 -4.37 -4.10 -3.67
CA THR A 168 -3.42 -4.83 -4.51
C THR A 168 -3.59 -6.34 -4.33
N ALA A 169 -3.02 -6.97 -3.32
CA ALA A 169 -3.15 -8.41 -3.08
C ALA A 169 -4.60 -8.82 -2.79
N LEU A 170 -5.33 -8.06 -1.96
CA LEU A 170 -6.75 -8.32 -1.76
C LEU A 170 -7.58 -7.98 -3.00
N GLY A 171 -7.12 -7.07 -3.86
CA GLY A 171 -7.69 -6.81 -5.17
C GLY A 171 -7.60 -8.03 -6.10
N VAL A 172 -6.48 -8.75 -6.07
CA VAL A 172 -6.34 -10.03 -6.80
C VAL A 172 -7.35 -11.08 -6.29
N ILE A 173 -7.52 -11.17 -4.96
CA ILE A 173 -8.50 -12.08 -4.36
C ILE A 173 -9.93 -11.67 -4.74
N ARG A 174 -10.28 -10.38 -4.65
CA ARG A 174 -11.58 -9.84 -5.07
C ARG A 174 -11.89 -10.18 -6.51
N ALA A 175 -10.97 -9.87 -7.42
CA ALA A 175 -11.14 -10.18 -8.84
C ALA A 175 -11.28 -11.67 -9.11
N ALA A 176 -10.60 -12.54 -8.38
CA ALA A 176 -10.76 -13.98 -8.49
C ALA A 176 -12.16 -14.43 -8.05
N VAL A 177 -12.68 -13.89 -6.95
CA VAL A 177 -14.04 -14.17 -6.47
C VAL A 177 -15.10 -13.63 -7.42
N GLU A 178 -14.93 -12.41 -7.94
CA GLU A 178 -15.79 -11.78 -8.94
C GLU A 178 -15.87 -12.61 -10.24
N GLN A 179 -14.79 -13.33 -10.58
CA GLN A 179 -14.74 -14.29 -11.70
C GLN A 179 -15.35 -15.67 -11.35
N GLY A 180 -15.97 -15.83 -10.20
CA GLY A 180 -16.65 -17.05 -9.78
C GLY A 180 -15.74 -18.10 -9.11
N LYS A 181 -14.48 -17.78 -8.81
CA LYS A 181 -13.58 -18.68 -8.09
C LYS A 181 -13.99 -18.82 -6.62
N LYS A 182 -13.91 -20.04 -6.10
CA LYS A 182 -14.31 -20.34 -4.72
C LYS A 182 -13.11 -20.26 -3.77
N ILE A 183 -12.69 -19.06 -3.46
CA ILE A 183 -11.52 -18.77 -2.61
C ILE A 183 -11.93 -18.73 -1.14
N HIS A 184 -11.14 -19.37 -0.29
CA HIS A 184 -11.12 -19.19 1.15
C HIS A 184 -9.80 -18.53 1.56
N VAL A 185 -9.85 -17.39 2.22
CA VAL A 185 -8.63 -16.65 2.59
C VAL A 185 -8.13 -17.06 3.96
N TYR A 186 -6.85 -17.36 4.05
CA TYR A 186 -6.10 -17.44 5.31
C TYR A 186 -5.32 -16.14 5.48
N ALA A 187 -5.65 -15.38 6.51
CA ALA A 187 -4.98 -14.11 6.81
C ALA A 187 -4.08 -14.28 8.03
N ASP A 188 -2.77 -14.14 7.84
CA ASP A 188 -1.84 -14.01 8.97
C ASP A 188 -2.23 -12.82 9.81
N GLU A 189 -2.24 -12.96 11.16
CA GLU A 189 -2.56 -11.83 12.06
C GLU A 189 -1.61 -10.64 11.87
N THR A 190 -0.37 -10.91 11.47
CA THR A 190 0.68 -9.94 11.15
C THR A 190 1.13 -9.13 12.36
N ARG A 191 1.89 -9.78 13.25
CA ARG A 191 2.58 -9.08 14.34
C ARG A 191 3.61 -8.09 13.76
N PRO A 192 3.97 -7.00 14.49
CA PRO A 192 3.40 -6.60 15.80
C PRO A 192 2.10 -5.77 15.71
N PHE A 193 1.81 -5.10 14.57
CA PHE A 193 0.71 -4.13 14.47
C PHE A 193 -0.66 -4.73 14.13
N LEU A 194 -0.70 -6.06 13.86
CA LEU A 194 -1.92 -6.86 13.64
C LEU A 194 -2.78 -6.41 12.45
N GLN A 195 -2.14 -5.98 11.33
CA GLN A 195 -2.86 -5.52 10.14
C GLN A 195 -3.72 -6.64 9.51
N GLY A 196 -3.28 -7.89 9.60
CA GLY A 196 -4.02 -9.02 9.07
C GLY A 196 -5.31 -9.27 9.83
N SER A 197 -5.24 -9.39 11.16
CA SER A 197 -6.43 -9.62 11.99
C SER A 197 -7.35 -8.40 12.07
N ARG A 198 -6.79 -7.18 12.14
CA ARG A 198 -7.58 -5.96 12.34
C ARG A 198 -8.18 -5.41 11.05
N LEU A 199 -7.44 -5.45 9.96
CA LEU A 199 -7.78 -4.75 8.72
C LEU A 199 -8.15 -5.73 7.60
N THR A 200 -7.31 -6.74 7.31
CA THR A 200 -7.57 -7.69 6.24
C THR A 200 -8.83 -8.51 6.49
N ALA A 201 -8.98 -9.04 7.70
CA ALA A 201 -10.18 -9.80 8.05
C ALA A 201 -11.44 -8.92 7.99
N TRP A 202 -11.35 -7.67 8.48
CA TRP A 202 -12.46 -6.73 8.42
C TRP A 202 -12.90 -6.42 6.98
N GLU A 203 -11.94 -6.14 6.07
CA GLU A 203 -12.24 -5.86 4.66
C GLU A 203 -12.92 -7.06 3.99
N LEU A 204 -12.31 -8.24 4.10
CA LEU A 204 -12.78 -9.44 3.43
C LEU A 204 -14.16 -9.88 3.94
N MET A 205 -14.41 -9.76 5.23
CA MET A 205 -15.73 -10.05 5.79
C MET A 205 -16.80 -9.07 5.30
N LYS A 206 -16.46 -7.78 5.13
CA LYS A 206 -17.37 -6.80 4.52
C LYS A 206 -17.69 -7.13 3.05
N ASP A 207 -16.75 -7.72 2.34
CA ASP A 207 -16.95 -8.17 0.95
C ASP A 207 -17.62 -9.56 0.86
N GLY A 208 -17.93 -10.20 2.00
CA GLY A 208 -18.53 -11.54 2.03
C GLY A 208 -17.58 -12.67 1.59
N ILE A 209 -16.25 -12.42 1.62
CA ILE A 209 -15.23 -13.40 1.23
C ILE A 209 -14.89 -14.26 2.45
N PRO A 210 -15.04 -15.61 2.36
CA PRO A 210 -14.72 -16.53 3.45
C PRO A 210 -13.28 -16.36 3.92
N THR A 211 -13.09 -16.07 5.23
CA THR A 211 -11.78 -15.73 5.77
C THR A 211 -11.56 -16.43 7.11
N THR A 212 -10.34 -16.95 7.30
CA THR A 212 -9.82 -17.46 8.58
C THR A 212 -8.58 -16.68 8.97
N VAL A 213 -8.58 -16.08 10.13
CA VAL A 213 -7.38 -15.47 10.71
C VAL A 213 -6.56 -16.57 11.38
N ILE A 214 -5.25 -16.53 11.18
CA ILE A 214 -4.28 -17.43 11.83
C ILE A 214 -3.16 -16.62 12.47
N SER A 215 -2.54 -17.15 13.52
CA SER A 215 -1.29 -16.57 14.01
C SER A 215 -0.18 -16.76 13.00
N ASP A 216 0.77 -15.83 12.93
CA ASP A 216 1.82 -15.82 11.92
C ASP A 216 2.61 -17.13 11.85
N ASN A 217 2.83 -17.77 12.99
CA ASN A 217 3.54 -19.05 13.09
C ASN A 217 2.71 -20.28 12.66
N MET A 218 1.42 -20.12 12.33
CA MET A 218 0.56 -21.22 11.87
C MET A 218 0.61 -21.42 10.35
N ALA A 219 1.12 -20.45 9.57
CA ALA A 219 1.14 -20.52 8.11
C ALA A 219 1.72 -21.84 7.59
N GLY A 220 2.89 -22.27 8.10
CA GLY A 220 3.53 -23.53 7.71
C GLY A 220 2.68 -24.76 8.03
N ALA A 221 1.98 -24.77 9.17
CA ALA A 221 1.08 -25.88 9.52
C ALA A 221 -0.11 -25.97 8.56
N MET A 222 -0.68 -24.84 8.12
CA MET A 222 -1.77 -24.81 7.14
C MET A 222 -1.28 -25.24 5.77
N MET A 223 -0.08 -24.84 5.36
CA MET A 223 0.56 -25.30 4.10
C MET A 223 0.78 -26.81 4.12
N ARG A 224 1.34 -27.37 5.20
CA ARG A 224 1.57 -28.81 5.37
C ARG A 224 0.28 -29.63 5.32
N GLN A 225 -0.83 -29.07 5.79
CA GLN A 225 -2.16 -29.71 5.74
C GLN A 225 -2.81 -29.62 4.35
N GLY A 226 -2.17 -29.02 3.35
CA GLY A 226 -2.72 -28.81 2.01
C GLY A 226 -3.88 -27.82 1.95
N LYS A 227 -4.06 -26.98 2.98
CA LYS A 227 -5.12 -25.98 3.03
C LYS A 227 -4.87 -24.75 2.15
N ILE A 228 -3.60 -24.49 1.82
CA ILE A 228 -3.17 -23.31 1.06
C ILE A 228 -2.64 -23.74 -0.29
N GLY A 229 -3.26 -23.27 -1.36
CA GLY A 229 -2.87 -23.55 -2.74
C GLY A 229 -2.14 -22.42 -3.45
N ALA A 230 -2.20 -21.20 -2.91
CA ALA A 230 -1.49 -20.04 -3.42
C ALA A 230 -1.28 -19.00 -2.32
N ILE A 231 -0.30 -18.13 -2.51
CA ILE A 231 -0.04 -17.00 -1.61
C ILE A 231 0.00 -15.73 -2.44
N VAL A 232 -0.64 -14.67 -1.97
CA VAL A 232 -0.56 -13.33 -2.58
C VAL A 232 -0.40 -12.27 -1.51
N VAL A 233 0.65 -11.45 -1.63
CA VAL A 233 0.98 -10.37 -0.71
C VAL A 233 1.22 -9.06 -1.46
N GLY A 234 1.21 -7.94 -0.74
CA GLY A 234 1.62 -6.65 -1.28
C GLY A 234 3.13 -6.46 -1.29
N ALA A 235 3.57 -5.24 -1.58
CA ALA A 235 4.95 -4.81 -1.39
C ALA A 235 5.01 -3.34 -0.95
N ASP A 236 6.00 -3.02 -0.14
CA ASP A 236 6.36 -1.63 0.20
C ASP A 236 7.42 -1.08 -0.77
N ARG A 237 8.29 -1.94 -1.30
CA ARG A 237 9.28 -1.61 -2.35
C ARG A 237 9.73 -2.88 -3.07
N ILE A 238 9.95 -2.79 -4.37
CA ILE A 238 10.49 -3.86 -5.21
C ILE A 238 11.75 -3.34 -5.91
N ALA A 239 12.89 -4.00 -5.70
CA ALA A 239 14.15 -3.68 -6.35
C ALA A 239 14.18 -4.16 -7.80
N ALA A 240 15.14 -3.64 -8.60
CA ALA A 240 15.27 -3.96 -10.02
C ALA A 240 15.41 -5.46 -10.31
N ASN A 241 16.09 -6.21 -9.43
CA ASN A 241 16.26 -7.66 -9.55
C ASN A 241 15.04 -8.48 -9.14
N GLY A 242 13.96 -7.82 -8.63
CA GLY A 242 12.75 -8.47 -8.16
C GLY A 242 12.76 -8.87 -6.68
N ASP A 243 13.76 -8.47 -5.91
CA ASP A 243 13.71 -8.59 -4.44
C ASP A 243 12.63 -7.67 -3.89
N VAL A 244 11.86 -8.18 -2.91
CA VAL A 244 10.66 -7.51 -2.41
C VAL A 244 10.81 -7.19 -0.93
N ALA A 245 10.77 -5.91 -0.58
CA ALA A 245 10.55 -5.48 0.79
C ALA A 245 9.05 -5.39 1.07
N ASN A 246 8.60 -6.08 2.11
CA ASN A 246 7.22 -6.04 2.58
C ASN A 246 7.18 -6.22 4.11
N LYS A 247 5.99 -6.12 4.68
CA LYS A 247 5.77 -6.26 6.13
C LYS A 247 6.54 -7.45 6.71
N ILE A 248 7.23 -7.21 7.84
CA ILE A 248 7.97 -8.24 8.56
C ILE A 248 7.17 -9.53 8.68
N GLY A 249 7.80 -10.68 8.41
CA GLY A 249 7.18 -12.00 8.32
C GLY A 249 6.94 -12.49 6.89
N THR A 250 6.95 -11.61 5.89
CA THR A 250 6.76 -11.96 4.47
C THR A 250 7.83 -12.94 3.99
N TYR A 251 9.09 -12.73 4.35
CA TYR A 251 10.19 -13.63 4.01
C TYR A 251 9.98 -15.05 4.59
N THR A 252 9.52 -15.14 5.84
CA THR A 252 9.20 -16.43 6.47
C THR A 252 8.12 -17.18 5.67
N VAL A 253 7.05 -16.49 5.28
CA VAL A 253 5.98 -17.08 4.47
C VAL A 253 6.50 -17.54 3.10
N ALA A 254 7.36 -16.74 2.44
CA ALA A 254 7.94 -17.10 1.15
C ALA A 254 8.86 -18.32 1.21
N VAL A 255 9.66 -18.45 2.27
CA VAL A 255 10.51 -19.63 2.52
C VAL A 255 9.64 -20.88 2.72
N LEU A 256 8.62 -20.80 3.56
CA LEU A 256 7.68 -21.91 3.79
C LEU A 256 6.91 -22.29 2.52
N ALA A 257 6.50 -21.29 1.72
CA ALA A 257 5.86 -21.53 0.43
C ALA A 257 6.74 -22.35 -0.51
N LYS A 258 8.03 -21.98 -0.59
CA LYS A 258 9.01 -22.71 -1.41
C LYS A 258 9.19 -24.15 -0.95
N GLU A 259 9.31 -24.38 0.36
CA GLU A 259 9.44 -25.72 0.94
C GLU A 259 8.22 -26.61 0.63
N HIS A 260 7.03 -26.02 0.62
CA HIS A 260 5.78 -26.76 0.34
C HIS A 260 5.38 -26.74 -1.15
N GLY A 261 6.18 -26.17 -2.05
CA GLY A 261 5.89 -26.10 -3.49
C GLY A 261 4.67 -25.24 -3.82
N ILE A 262 4.32 -24.29 -2.96
CA ILE A 262 3.18 -23.37 -3.13
C ILE A 262 3.66 -22.10 -3.83
N PRO A 263 2.99 -21.63 -4.90
CA PRO A 263 3.36 -20.41 -5.58
C PRO A 263 3.16 -19.18 -4.69
N PHE A 264 4.20 -18.33 -4.62
CA PHE A 264 4.19 -17.08 -3.88
C PHE A 264 4.18 -15.90 -4.85
N TYR A 265 3.13 -15.09 -4.81
CA TYR A 265 2.89 -13.95 -5.70
C TYR A 265 2.96 -12.65 -4.94
N VAL A 266 3.45 -11.60 -5.61
CA VAL A 266 3.49 -10.24 -5.10
C VAL A 266 2.64 -9.35 -6.01
N ALA A 267 1.74 -8.56 -5.43
CA ALA A 267 0.87 -7.64 -6.15
C ALA A 267 1.14 -6.18 -5.72
N ALA A 268 1.71 -5.39 -6.61
CA ALA A 268 2.05 -4.00 -6.34
C ALA A 268 2.05 -3.17 -7.64
N PRO A 269 1.67 -1.87 -7.57
CA PRO A 269 1.70 -1.01 -8.76
C PRO A 269 3.15 -0.72 -9.18
N ILE A 270 3.33 -0.35 -10.44
CA ILE A 270 4.66 0.03 -10.99
C ILE A 270 5.31 1.15 -10.18
N SER A 271 4.54 2.03 -9.57
CA SER A 271 5.06 3.09 -8.68
C SER A 271 5.79 2.57 -7.43
N THR A 272 5.62 1.29 -7.09
CA THR A 272 6.32 0.60 -5.98
C THR A 272 7.63 -0.04 -6.46
N VAL A 273 7.84 -0.17 -7.78
CA VAL A 273 9.06 -0.71 -8.37
C VAL A 273 10.13 0.38 -8.43
N ASP A 274 11.23 0.16 -7.74
CA ASP A 274 12.38 1.06 -7.67
C ASP A 274 13.53 0.49 -8.52
N LEU A 275 13.55 0.85 -9.80
CA LEU A 275 14.58 0.41 -10.76
C LEU A 275 15.96 1.04 -10.48
N ALA A 276 16.05 2.05 -9.61
CA ALA A 276 17.32 2.65 -9.20
C ALA A 276 18.01 1.83 -8.10
N THR A 277 17.25 1.05 -7.33
CA THR A 277 17.78 0.12 -6.33
C THR A 277 18.03 -1.23 -7.01
N ALA A 278 19.31 -1.65 -7.10
CA ALA A 278 19.70 -2.84 -7.85
C ALA A 278 19.11 -4.13 -7.25
N ASP A 279 19.21 -4.29 -5.94
CA ASP A 279 18.76 -5.47 -5.19
C ASP A 279 18.27 -5.11 -3.79
N GLY A 280 17.82 -6.12 -3.05
CA GLY A 280 17.22 -5.94 -1.72
C GLY A 280 18.16 -5.38 -0.66
N SER A 281 19.48 -5.49 -0.83
CA SER A 281 20.45 -4.95 0.14
C SER A 281 20.48 -3.41 0.16
N GLY A 282 20.06 -2.79 -0.94
CA GLY A 282 19.92 -1.34 -1.07
C GLY A 282 18.62 -0.78 -0.48
N ILE A 283 17.71 -1.61 0.01
CA ILE A 283 16.43 -1.15 0.57
C ILE A 283 16.58 -0.80 2.05
N PRO A 284 16.36 0.46 2.47
CA PRO A 284 16.41 0.82 3.87
C PRO A 284 15.24 0.21 4.65
N ILE A 285 15.53 -0.43 5.79
CA ILE A 285 14.54 -1.02 6.67
C ILE A 285 14.27 -0.10 7.86
N GLU A 286 13.04 0.37 7.97
CA GLU A 286 12.56 1.22 9.06
C GLU A 286 12.53 0.44 10.38
N GLN A 287 13.15 0.99 11.43
CA GLN A 287 12.97 0.53 12.80
C GLN A 287 11.80 1.28 13.43
N ARG A 288 10.87 0.55 14.03
CA ARG A 288 9.64 1.11 14.57
C ARG A 288 9.65 1.15 16.09
N ASN A 289 8.65 1.85 16.66
CA ASN A 289 8.54 2.00 18.11
C ASN A 289 8.44 0.62 18.79
N ARG A 290 9.29 0.41 19.80
CA ARG A 290 9.30 -0.80 20.62
C ARG A 290 7.94 -1.13 21.23
N ALA A 291 7.12 -0.12 21.51
CA ALA A 291 5.79 -0.31 22.10
C ALA A 291 4.87 -1.18 21.24
N GLU A 292 5.06 -1.22 19.92
CA GLU A 292 4.27 -2.11 19.04
C GLU A 292 4.53 -3.59 19.35
N VAL A 293 5.74 -3.95 19.78
CA VAL A 293 6.10 -5.32 20.16
C VAL A 293 5.76 -5.60 21.62
N THR A 294 6.03 -4.63 22.50
CA THR A 294 5.91 -4.81 23.95
C THR A 294 4.48 -4.69 24.46
N HIS A 295 3.57 -4.10 23.70
CA HIS A 295 2.18 -3.92 24.12
C HIS A 295 1.20 -4.46 23.06
N ILE A 296 0.11 -5.02 23.51
CA ILE A 296 -1.06 -5.39 22.68
C ILE A 296 -2.29 -4.74 23.28
N ALA A 297 -3.02 -3.95 22.49
CA ALA A 297 -4.19 -3.20 22.94
C ALA A 297 -3.94 -2.37 24.21
N GLY A 298 -2.78 -1.72 24.29
CA GLY A 298 -2.37 -0.92 25.46
C GLY A 298 -1.87 -1.70 26.67
N ARG A 299 -1.95 -3.04 26.65
CA ARG A 299 -1.47 -3.89 27.74
C ARG A 299 -0.03 -4.33 27.47
N GLN A 300 0.85 -4.15 28.44
CA GLN A 300 2.23 -4.65 28.39
C GLN A 300 2.27 -6.19 28.43
N MET A 301 3.07 -6.77 27.54
CA MET A 301 3.18 -8.23 27.35
C MET A 301 4.58 -8.77 27.65
N VAL A 302 5.56 -7.90 27.87
CA VAL A 302 6.96 -8.28 28.17
C VAL A 302 7.44 -7.60 29.45
N PRO A 303 8.43 -8.17 30.17
CA PRO A 303 9.00 -7.53 31.35
C PRO A 303 9.64 -6.18 31.04
N ASP A 304 9.70 -5.30 32.07
CA ASP A 304 10.44 -4.06 31.97
C ASP A 304 11.94 -4.32 31.75
N GLY A 305 12.56 -3.45 30.92
CA GLY A 305 13.98 -3.53 30.65
C GLY A 305 14.40 -4.56 29.58
N VAL A 306 13.47 -5.40 29.05
CA VAL A 306 13.79 -6.30 27.95
C VAL A 306 14.15 -5.52 26.66
N GLU A 307 15.18 -5.90 25.95
CA GLU A 307 15.51 -5.36 24.65
C GLU A 307 14.53 -5.85 23.59
N VAL A 308 14.26 -5.02 22.57
CA VAL A 308 13.28 -5.30 21.52
C VAL A 308 13.82 -4.84 20.18
N GLU A 309 13.78 -5.74 19.21
CA GLU A 309 13.93 -5.43 17.79
C GLU A 309 12.56 -5.29 17.14
N ASN A 310 12.38 -4.25 16.31
CA ASN A 310 11.12 -4.03 15.59
C ASN A 310 11.35 -3.50 14.17
N PRO A 311 12.01 -4.28 13.27
CA PRO A 311 12.06 -3.92 11.88
C PRO A 311 10.66 -3.96 11.27
N ALA A 312 10.29 -2.92 10.53
CA ALA A 312 8.96 -2.82 9.92
C ALA A 312 8.77 -3.82 8.77
N PHE A 313 9.85 -4.14 8.07
CA PHE A 313 9.87 -4.92 6.83
C PHE A 313 10.97 -5.97 6.88
N ASP A 314 10.80 -7.03 6.09
CA ASP A 314 11.88 -7.92 5.66
C ASP A 314 11.99 -7.92 4.13
N VAL A 315 13.11 -8.43 3.63
CA VAL A 315 13.37 -8.55 2.20
C VAL A 315 13.24 -9.99 1.77
N THR A 316 12.31 -10.26 0.88
CA THR A 316 12.14 -11.56 0.22
C THR A 316 12.95 -11.59 -1.07
N PRO A 317 13.98 -12.45 -1.18
CA PRO A 317 14.74 -12.62 -2.42
C PRO A 317 13.86 -13.07 -3.59
N ALA A 318 14.12 -12.53 -4.76
CA ALA A 318 13.39 -12.80 -6.01
C ALA A 318 13.23 -14.29 -6.35
N LYS A 319 14.18 -15.14 -5.94
CA LYS A 319 14.13 -16.59 -6.14
C LYS A 319 12.94 -17.31 -5.46
N TYR A 320 12.29 -16.65 -4.51
CA TYR A 320 11.08 -17.16 -3.83
C TYR A 320 9.78 -16.65 -4.48
N VAL A 321 9.87 -15.64 -5.34
CA VAL A 321 8.71 -15.00 -5.97
C VAL A 321 8.41 -15.70 -7.29
N ALA A 322 7.21 -16.26 -7.43
CA ALA A 322 6.76 -16.94 -8.65
C ALA A 322 6.35 -15.95 -9.76
N ALA A 323 5.75 -14.82 -9.36
CA ALA A 323 5.46 -13.70 -10.26
C ALA A 323 5.17 -12.41 -9.47
N ILE A 324 5.44 -11.27 -10.09
CA ILE A 324 5.05 -9.94 -9.63
C ILE A 324 3.92 -9.44 -10.53
N ILE A 325 2.80 -9.11 -9.92
CA ILE A 325 1.56 -8.70 -10.58
C ILE A 325 1.48 -7.18 -10.49
N THR A 326 1.34 -6.52 -11.63
CA THR A 326 1.20 -5.07 -11.71
C THR A 326 -0.05 -4.68 -12.51
N GLU A 327 -0.41 -3.41 -12.52
CA GLU A 327 -1.49 -2.89 -13.36
C GLU A 327 -1.17 -3.00 -14.87
N ARG A 328 0.11 -3.14 -15.22
CA ARG A 328 0.59 -3.26 -16.60
C ARG A 328 0.78 -4.69 -17.08
N GLY A 329 0.60 -5.67 -16.17
CA GLY A 329 0.75 -7.09 -16.50
C GLY A 329 1.51 -7.86 -15.42
N ILE A 330 1.94 -9.07 -15.77
CA ILE A 330 2.59 -10.01 -14.87
C ILE A 330 4.07 -10.12 -15.26
N ALA A 331 4.95 -9.75 -14.35
CA ALA A 331 6.39 -9.97 -14.47
C ALA A 331 6.76 -11.36 -13.94
N LYS A 332 7.64 -12.07 -14.67
CA LYS A 332 8.27 -13.32 -14.26
C LYS A 332 9.79 -13.20 -14.40
N ALA A 333 10.53 -14.05 -13.69
CA ALA A 333 11.99 -14.09 -13.80
C ALA A 333 12.46 -14.32 -15.25
N PRO A 334 13.55 -13.68 -15.69
CA PRO A 334 14.41 -12.76 -14.94
C PRO A 334 13.75 -11.38 -14.76
N TYR A 335 13.64 -10.95 -13.50
CA TYR A 335 12.84 -9.77 -13.14
C TYR A 335 13.43 -8.46 -13.65
N GLU A 336 14.75 -8.31 -13.73
CA GLU A 336 15.40 -7.09 -14.27
C GLU A 336 14.88 -6.74 -15.67
N LYS A 337 14.62 -7.74 -16.50
CA LYS A 337 14.10 -7.56 -17.85
C LYS A 337 12.59 -7.33 -17.85
N SER A 338 11.85 -8.19 -17.12
CA SER A 338 10.39 -8.16 -17.16
C SER A 338 9.81 -6.94 -16.44
N LEU A 339 10.38 -6.50 -15.31
CA LEU A 339 9.95 -5.29 -14.60
C LEU A 339 10.30 -4.02 -15.40
N ARG A 340 11.51 -3.94 -15.97
CA ARG A 340 11.91 -2.81 -16.83
C ARG A 340 10.97 -2.67 -18.01
N LYS A 341 10.67 -3.79 -18.69
CA LYS A 341 9.72 -3.78 -19.82
C LYS A 341 8.35 -3.21 -19.40
N LEU A 342 7.78 -3.70 -18.30
CA LEU A 342 6.50 -3.18 -17.80
C LEU A 342 6.57 -1.72 -17.37
N ALA A 343 7.69 -1.26 -16.82
CA ALA A 343 7.87 0.13 -16.40
C ALA A 343 7.99 1.10 -17.58
N GLU A 344 8.56 0.66 -18.70
CA GLU A 344 8.78 1.47 -19.91
C GLU A 344 7.58 1.47 -20.87
N GLU A 345 6.68 0.49 -20.77
CA GLU A 345 5.47 0.45 -21.60
C GLU A 345 4.58 1.68 -21.31
N PRO A 346 4.19 2.45 -22.36
CA PRO A 346 3.26 3.57 -22.18
C PRO A 346 1.93 3.04 -21.64
N VAL A 347 1.31 3.80 -20.74
CA VAL A 347 -0.05 3.50 -20.28
C VAL A 347 -0.99 3.64 -21.50
N HIS A 348 -1.34 2.52 -22.11
CA HIS A 348 -2.39 2.52 -23.12
C HIS A 348 -3.71 2.85 -22.44
N ALA A 349 -4.14 4.11 -22.54
CA ALA A 349 -5.53 4.48 -22.29
C ALA A 349 -6.39 3.72 -23.31
N LYS A 350 -7.03 2.63 -22.89
CA LYS A 350 -8.14 2.00 -23.61
C LYS A 350 -9.45 2.45 -22.97
#